data_1acf6583b50d3e789782c238da9ed0b5
#
_entry.id   1acf6583b50d3e789782c238da9ed0b5
#
_cell.length_a   1.000
_cell.length_b   1.000
_cell.length_c   1.000
_cell.angle_alpha   90.00
_cell.angle_beta   90.00
_cell.angle_gamma   90.00
#
_symmetry.space_group_name_H-M   'P 1'
#
loop_
_entity.id
_entity.type
_entity.pdbx_description
1 polymer ?
#
loop_
_entity_poly.entity_id
_entity_poly.type
_entity_poly.pdbx_seq_one_letter_code
_entity_poly.pdbx_strand_id
1 'polypeptide(L)'
;IGSGLVGSEMCIRDRFDAILSLETREECYNFFEDLCTVKEISDMAQRLEAAKMLLDGRTYDQIVKAVEISTATISRINRCIQYGSGGYRETIEKVRGTQNPKKQE
;
A
#
# COMPACT_ATOMS: atom_id res chain seq x y z
N ILE A 1 10.19 -13.39 6.38
CA ILE A 1 9.17 -14.42 6.42
C ILE A 1 9.77 -15.67 7.01
N GLY A 2 9.05 -16.30 7.92
CA GLY A 2 9.60 -17.36 8.73
C GLY A 2 10.09 -18.57 7.97
N SER A 3 11.26 -19.08 8.35
CA SER A 3 11.89 -20.20 7.67
C SER A 3 11.13 -21.50 7.88
N GLY A 4 10.32 -21.61 8.94
CA GLY A 4 9.53 -22.80 9.20
C GLY A 4 8.25 -22.89 8.40
N LEU A 5 8.03 -21.94 7.48
CA LEU A 5 6.75 -21.80 6.78
C LEU A 5 6.94 -21.90 5.27
N VAL A 6 7.58 -22.97 4.83
CA VAL A 6 7.87 -23.17 3.39
C VAL A 6 6.59 -23.10 2.56
N GLY A 7 5.51 -23.74 3.01
CA GLY A 7 4.24 -23.66 2.32
C GLY A 7 3.68 -22.26 2.27
N SER A 8 3.82 -21.51 3.37
CA SER A 8 3.35 -20.14 3.44
C SER A 8 4.17 -19.23 2.53
N GLU A 9 5.48 -19.45 2.46
CA GLU A 9 6.34 -18.69 1.56
C GLU A 9 5.96 -18.92 0.11
N MET A 10 5.67 -20.14 -0.27
CA MET A 10 5.22 -20.45 -1.63
C MET A 10 3.89 -19.77 -1.92
N CYS A 11 2.96 -19.79 -0.96
CA CYS A 11 1.68 -19.13 -1.13
C CYS A 11 1.83 -17.61 -1.27
N ILE A 12 2.76 -17.03 -0.51
CA ILE A 12 3.02 -15.60 -0.59
C ILE A 12 3.62 -15.25 -1.94
N ARG A 13 4.58 -16.05 -2.40
CA ARG A 13 5.20 -15.86 -3.70
C ARG A 13 4.15 -15.96 -4.82
N ASP A 14 3.29 -16.96 -4.75
CA ASP A 14 2.23 -17.14 -5.75
C ASP A 14 1.32 -15.92 -5.80
N ARG A 15 0.99 -15.34 -4.63
CA ARG A 15 0.17 -14.13 -4.58
C ARG A 15 0.86 -12.97 -5.25
N PHE A 16 2.13 -12.79 -4.99
CA PHE A 16 2.89 -11.70 -5.62
C PHE A 16 3.06 -11.93 -7.10
N ASP A 17 3.27 -13.17 -7.53
CA ASP A 17 3.32 -13.47 -8.95
C ASP A 17 2.02 -13.12 -9.65
N ALA A 18 0.89 -13.42 -9.00
CA ALA A 18 -0.41 -13.07 -9.54
C ALA A 18 -0.58 -11.54 -9.64
N ILE A 19 -0.19 -10.82 -8.60
CA ILE A 19 -0.27 -9.36 -8.60
C ILE A 19 0.62 -8.77 -9.69
N LEU A 20 1.84 -9.32 -9.83
CA LEU A 20 2.77 -8.83 -10.83
C LEU A 20 2.32 -9.10 -12.26
N SER A 21 1.41 -10.06 -12.45
CA SER A 21 0.88 -10.37 -13.77
C SER A 21 -0.17 -9.37 -14.23
N LEU A 22 -0.70 -8.54 -13.33
CA LEU A 22 -1.74 -7.58 -13.65
C LEU A 22 -1.16 -6.44 -14.48
N GLU A 23 -1.82 -6.10 -15.56
CA GLU A 23 -1.32 -5.09 -16.48
C GLU A 23 -2.21 -3.86 -16.58
N THR A 24 -3.48 -4.00 -16.24
CA THR A 24 -4.43 -2.89 -16.34
C THR A 24 -5.14 -2.68 -15.02
N ARG A 25 -5.70 -1.47 -14.86
CA ARG A 25 -6.48 -1.14 -13.67
C ARG A 25 -7.72 -2.03 -13.57
N GLU A 26 -8.33 -2.33 -14.71
CA GLU A 26 -9.50 -3.20 -14.73
C GLU A 26 -9.16 -4.60 -14.23
N GLU A 27 -8.02 -5.14 -14.65
CA GLU A 27 -7.56 -6.43 -14.14
C GLU A 27 -7.35 -6.40 -12.64
N CYS A 28 -6.82 -5.29 -12.13
CA CYS A 28 -6.63 -5.13 -10.69
C CYS A 28 -7.96 -5.14 -9.95
N TYR A 29 -8.94 -4.40 -10.45
CA TYR A 29 -10.26 -4.38 -9.83
C TYR A 29 -10.86 -5.78 -9.77
N ASN A 30 -10.83 -6.48 -10.89
CA ASN A 30 -11.41 -7.81 -10.96
C ASN A 30 -10.71 -8.79 -10.02
N PHE A 31 -9.39 -8.77 -10.01
CA PHE A 31 -8.63 -9.68 -9.17
C PHE A 31 -8.84 -9.41 -7.68
N PHE A 32 -8.78 -8.15 -7.28
CA PHE A 32 -8.91 -7.80 -5.87
C PHE A 32 -10.35 -7.93 -5.38
N GLU A 33 -11.35 -7.76 -6.24
CA GLU A 33 -12.73 -8.03 -5.86
C GLU A 33 -12.93 -9.49 -5.50
N ASP A 34 -12.27 -10.39 -6.21
CA ASP A 34 -12.36 -11.81 -5.91
C ASP A 34 -11.51 -12.21 -4.71
N LEU A 35 -10.34 -11.62 -4.59
CA LEU A 35 -9.37 -12.01 -3.57
C LEU A 35 -9.69 -11.46 -2.20
N CYS A 36 -10.21 -10.25 -2.13
CA CYS A 36 -10.40 -9.51 -0.89
C CYS A 36 -11.86 -9.17 -0.64
N THR A 37 -12.20 -8.99 0.63
CA THR A 37 -13.50 -8.43 0.98
C THR A 37 -13.50 -6.93 0.71
N VAL A 38 -14.69 -6.34 0.62
CA VAL A 38 -14.83 -4.89 0.45
C VAL A 38 -14.12 -4.15 1.57
N LYS A 39 -14.25 -4.66 2.81
CA LYS A 39 -13.61 -4.04 3.96
C LYS A 39 -12.08 -4.09 3.84
N GLU A 40 -11.54 -5.22 3.40
CA GLU A 40 -10.09 -5.36 3.23
C GLU A 40 -9.56 -4.39 2.19
N ILE A 41 -10.26 -4.23 1.07
CA ILE A 41 -9.86 -3.28 0.03
C ILE A 41 -9.90 -1.86 0.58
N SER A 42 -10.97 -1.53 1.29
CA SER A 42 -11.12 -0.20 1.88
C SER A 42 -10.02 0.08 2.90
N ASP A 43 -9.72 -0.89 3.75
CA ASP A 43 -8.67 -0.73 4.77
C ASP A 43 -7.30 -0.49 4.12
N MET A 44 -6.99 -1.22 3.06
CA MET A 44 -5.74 -1.03 2.36
C MET A 44 -5.66 0.35 1.70
N ALA A 45 -6.76 0.78 1.10
CA ALA A 45 -6.81 2.10 0.47
C ALA A 45 -6.62 3.21 1.50
N GLN A 46 -7.23 3.07 2.67
CA GLN A 46 -7.09 4.07 3.73
C GLN A 46 -5.66 4.14 4.25
N ARG A 47 -5.02 2.98 4.42
CA ARG A 47 -3.63 2.95 4.87
C ARG A 47 -2.70 3.58 3.85
N LEU A 48 -2.95 3.33 2.57
CA LEU A 48 -2.12 3.92 1.52
C LEU A 48 -2.30 5.43 1.48
N GLU A 49 -3.53 5.90 1.62
CA GLU A 49 -3.80 7.35 1.64
C GLU A 49 -3.13 8.02 2.83
N ALA A 50 -3.18 7.38 4.01
CA ALA A 50 -2.51 7.91 5.19
C ALA A 50 -0.99 7.97 4.99
N ALA A 51 -0.42 6.96 4.33
CA ALA A 51 1.02 6.95 4.03
C ALA A 51 1.38 8.11 3.11
N LYS A 52 0.57 8.38 2.09
CA LYS A 52 0.80 9.52 1.21
C LYS A 52 0.79 10.84 1.97
N MET A 53 -0.17 11.00 2.89
CA MET A 53 -0.28 12.21 3.68
C MET A 53 0.92 12.38 4.61
N LEU A 54 1.39 11.28 5.21
CA LEU A 54 2.59 11.33 6.05
C LEU A 54 3.82 11.74 5.25
N LEU A 55 3.96 11.22 4.05
CA LEU A 55 5.08 11.59 3.17
C LEU A 55 5.00 13.05 2.75
N ASP A 56 3.80 13.61 2.72
CA ASP A 56 3.58 15.01 2.39
C ASP A 56 3.73 15.94 3.60
N GLY A 57 4.07 15.37 4.76
CA GLY A 57 4.29 16.17 5.96
C GLY A 57 3.04 16.55 6.73
N ARG A 58 1.94 15.86 6.48
CA ARG A 58 0.69 16.15 7.18
C ARG A 58 0.75 15.67 8.62
N THR A 59 0.03 16.36 9.49
CA THR A 59 -0.04 15.98 10.90
C THR A 59 -1.01 14.81 11.10
N TYR A 60 -0.89 14.14 12.24
CA TYR A 60 -1.80 13.05 12.58
C TYR A 60 -3.24 13.54 12.64
N ASP A 61 -3.48 14.73 13.19
CA ASP A 61 -4.83 15.31 13.26
C ASP A 61 -5.41 15.50 11.87
N GLN A 62 -4.61 15.98 10.93
CA GLN A 62 -5.06 16.17 9.56
C GLN A 62 -5.43 14.83 8.91
N ILE A 63 -4.64 13.81 9.19
CA ILE A 63 -4.88 12.48 8.62
C ILE A 63 -6.15 11.87 9.21
N VAL A 64 -6.32 11.96 10.52
CA VAL A 64 -7.52 11.43 11.18
C VAL A 64 -8.80 12.08 10.62
N LYS A 65 -8.72 13.36 10.32
CA LYS A 65 -9.88 14.07 9.76
C LYS A 65 -10.18 13.69 8.32
N ALA A 66 -9.14 13.33 7.58
CA ALA A 66 -9.29 13.01 6.15
C ALA A 66 -9.55 11.53 5.89
N VAL A 67 -9.02 10.65 6.74
CA VAL A 67 -9.08 9.21 6.55
C VAL A 67 -9.60 8.57 7.83
N GLU A 68 -10.50 7.62 7.68
CA GLU A 68 -11.13 6.99 8.86
C GLU A 68 -10.24 5.89 9.44
N ILE A 69 -9.12 6.27 10.04
CA ILE A 69 -8.24 5.33 10.72
C ILE A 69 -7.79 5.92 12.06
N SER A 70 -7.40 5.04 12.97
CA SER A 70 -6.98 5.46 14.31
C SER A 70 -5.56 6.02 14.28
N THR A 71 -5.24 6.82 15.31
CA THR A 71 -3.88 7.34 15.46
C THR A 71 -2.87 6.22 15.66
N ALA A 72 -3.29 5.12 16.28
CA ALA A 72 -2.43 3.94 16.45
C ALA A 72 -2.03 3.36 15.09
N THR A 73 -2.97 3.28 14.17
CA THR A 73 -2.70 2.81 12.82
C THR A 73 -1.77 3.77 12.07
N ILE A 74 -2.01 5.07 12.21
CA ILE A 74 -1.16 6.09 11.58
C ILE A 74 0.26 5.98 12.13
N SER A 75 0.41 5.79 13.44
CA SER A 75 1.72 5.64 14.05
C SER A 75 2.45 4.43 13.52
N ARG A 76 1.73 3.32 13.32
CA ARG A 76 2.31 2.11 12.76
C ARG A 76 2.77 2.33 11.31
N ILE A 77 1.97 3.01 10.52
CA ILE A 77 2.32 3.32 9.13
C ILE A 77 3.56 4.22 9.11
N ASN A 78 3.59 5.22 9.98
CA ASN A 78 4.74 6.12 10.05
C ASN A 78 6.02 5.36 10.43
N ARG A 79 5.91 4.40 11.33
CA ARG A 79 7.06 3.57 11.69
C ARG A 79 7.55 2.77 10.49
N CYS A 80 6.63 2.25 9.67
CA CYS A 80 7.02 1.55 8.45
C CYS A 80 7.74 2.46 7.47
N ILE A 81 7.29 3.72 7.36
CA ILE A 81 7.93 4.69 6.48
C ILE A 81 9.32 5.04 6.99
N GLN A 82 9.48 5.23 8.29
CA GLN A 82 10.75 5.67 8.87
C GLN A 82 11.78 4.54 8.97
N TYR A 83 11.32 3.34 9.34
CA TYR A 83 12.25 2.25 9.69
C TYR A 83 12.00 0.94 8.95
N GLY A 84 11.01 0.91 8.04
CA GLY A 84 10.69 -0.29 7.30
C GLY A 84 11.55 -0.49 6.06
N SER A 85 11.12 -1.38 5.21
CA SER A 85 11.86 -1.76 4.00
C SER A 85 11.74 -0.74 2.86
N GLY A 86 10.96 0.31 3.04
CA GLY A 86 10.82 1.35 2.02
C GLY A 86 9.66 1.13 1.04
N GLY A 87 8.83 0.11 1.29
CA GLY A 87 7.75 -0.21 0.37
C GLY A 87 6.79 0.93 0.11
N TYR A 88 6.34 1.60 1.17
CA TYR A 88 5.43 2.74 1.00
C TYR A 88 6.08 3.85 0.19
N ARG A 89 7.25 4.27 0.62
CA ARG A 89 7.91 5.42 0.00
C ARG A 89 8.24 5.16 -1.47
N GLU A 90 8.88 4.04 -1.74
CA GLU A 90 9.30 3.71 -3.09
C GLU A 90 8.12 3.56 -4.04
N THR A 91 7.07 2.86 -3.60
CA THR A 91 5.91 2.60 -4.45
C THR A 91 5.12 3.88 -4.70
N ILE A 92 4.90 4.68 -3.67
CA ILE A 92 4.15 5.92 -3.81
C ILE A 92 4.90 6.89 -4.71
N GLU A 93 6.21 7.03 -4.53
CA GLU A 93 7.02 7.92 -5.36
C GLU A 93 7.05 7.46 -6.81
N LYS A 94 7.11 6.16 -7.02
CA LYS A 94 7.10 5.59 -8.37
C LYS A 94 5.78 5.91 -9.08
N VAL A 95 4.66 5.73 -8.39
CA VAL A 95 3.35 6.03 -8.97
C VAL A 95 3.21 7.52 -9.28
N ARG A 96 3.64 8.37 -8.34
CA ARG A 96 3.59 9.82 -8.55
C ARG A 96 4.47 10.25 -9.70
N GLY A 97 5.64 9.65 -9.84
CA GLY A 97 6.54 9.92 -10.95
C GLY A 97 5.92 9.56 -12.30
N THR A 98 5.22 8.42 -12.34
CA THR A 98 4.54 7.98 -13.55
C THR A 98 3.40 8.91 -13.92
N GLN A 99 2.69 9.44 -12.92
CA GLN A 99 1.55 10.33 -13.14
C GLN A 99 1.96 11.77 -13.44
N ASN A 100 3.22 12.10 -13.27
CA ASN A 100 3.72 13.44 -13.48
C ASN A 100 4.68 13.43 -14.66
N PRO A 101 4.20 13.75 -15.88
CA PRO A 101 5.04 13.72 -17.08
C PRO A 101 6.30 14.57 -17.00
N LYS A 102 6.26 15.67 -16.24
CA LYS A 102 7.41 16.56 -16.12
C LYS A 102 8.59 15.89 -15.45
N LYS A 103 8.33 14.93 -14.56
CA LYS A 103 9.41 14.21 -13.88
C LYS A 103 10.05 13.15 -14.75
N GLN A 104 9.39 12.78 -15.82
CA GLN A 104 9.89 11.74 -16.72
C GLN A 104 10.80 12.30 -17.82
N GLU A 105 10.83 13.60 -17.93
CA GLU A 105 11.70 14.28 -18.89
C GLU A 105 13.09 14.48 -18.30
#